data_40414b9fa0cf6864d37e77683788118f
#
_entry.id   40414b9fa0cf6864d37e77683788118f
#
_cell.length_a   1.000
_cell.length_b   1.000
_cell.length_c   1.000
_cell.angle_alpha   90.00
_cell.angle_beta   90.00
_cell.angle_gamma   90.00
#
_symmetry.space_group_name_H-M   'P 1'
#
loop_
_entity.id
_entity.type
_entity.pdbx_description
1 polymer ?
#
loop_
_entity_poly.entity_id
_entity_poly.type
_entity_poly.pdbx_seq_one_letter_code
_entity_poly.pdbx_strand_id
1 'polypeptide(L)'
;MLKSILVGTSLLAASLMLGSCGEKAEKAQEPAAFVTIQGQDLIKPDGTKLFIMGTNLGNWLNPEGYMFKFSKTNSPRFINEMFCQLVGPDFTAEFWKAFKDNYITREDVQFIKNTGANTIRLPFHYKLFTDEDFMGLTANQDGFARVDSVVEWCREADLYLILDMHDAPGGQTGDNIDDSYGYPWLFESETSQQLYCDIWRKIAERYKNEPVILGYELFNEPIAPYFPNMEELNGKLEDIYKKGVAAIREVDTNHIILLGGAQWNLSLIHI
;
A
#
# COMPACT_ATOMS: atom_id res chain seq x y z
N MET A 1 -7.03 -56.24 -87.56
CA MET A 1 -8.04 -55.72 -86.60
C MET A 1 -7.41 -55.79 -85.18
N LEU A 2 -6.80 -54.74 -84.79
CA LEU A 2 -6.41 -54.55 -83.37
C LEU A 2 -6.64 -53.13 -82.97
N LYS A 3 -7.46 -52.92 -82.01
CA LYS A 3 -7.77 -51.61 -81.42
C LYS A 3 -6.77 -51.35 -80.32
N SER A 4 -6.05 -50.26 -80.43
CA SER A 4 -5.19 -49.73 -79.38
C SER A 4 -6.02 -48.93 -78.42
N ILE A 5 -5.88 -49.23 -77.12
CA ILE A 5 -6.47 -48.48 -76.05
C ILE A 5 -5.39 -47.55 -75.46
N LEU A 6 -5.61 -46.26 -75.53
CA LEU A 6 -4.79 -45.26 -74.85
C LEU A 6 -5.36 -45.14 -73.40
N VAL A 7 -4.50 -45.31 -72.46
CA VAL A 7 -4.77 -45.01 -71.05
C VAL A 7 -4.21 -43.61 -70.75
N GLY A 8 -5.10 -42.67 -70.54
CA GLY A 8 -4.74 -41.33 -70.06
C GLY A 8 -4.62 -41.31 -68.55
N THR A 9 -3.46 -40.95 -68.04
CA THR A 9 -3.18 -40.68 -66.63
C THR A 9 -3.47 -39.21 -66.34
N SER A 10 -4.57 -38.97 -65.62
CA SER A 10 -4.88 -37.64 -65.07
C SER A 10 -4.11 -37.45 -63.75
N LEU A 11 -3.16 -36.48 -63.72
CA LEU A 11 -2.58 -36.00 -62.50
C LEU A 11 -3.58 -35.05 -61.82
N LEU A 12 -4.07 -35.45 -60.68
CA LEU A 12 -4.77 -34.56 -59.77
C LEU A 12 -3.75 -33.81 -58.94
N ALA A 13 -3.58 -32.52 -59.17
CA ALA A 13 -2.82 -31.65 -58.25
C ALA A 13 -3.71 -31.27 -57.06
N ALA A 14 -3.41 -31.86 -55.90
CA ALA A 14 -4.01 -31.44 -54.64
C ALA A 14 -3.28 -30.22 -54.10
N SER A 15 -3.91 -29.06 -54.17
CA SER A 15 -3.43 -27.83 -53.52
C SER A 15 -3.71 -27.93 -52.03
N LEU A 16 -2.68 -28.17 -51.25
CA LEU A 16 -2.70 -28.05 -49.76
C LEU A 16 -2.71 -26.53 -49.44
N MET A 17 -3.85 -26.02 -49.07
CA MET A 17 -3.98 -24.74 -48.37
C MET A 17 -3.49 -24.93 -46.95
N LEU A 18 -2.24 -24.58 -46.67
CA LEU A 18 -1.75 -24.39 -45.31
C LEU A 18 -2.34 -23.09 -44.78
N GLY A 19 -3.44 -23.21 -44.03
CA GLY A 19 -3.96 -22.14 -43.18
C GLY A 19 -2.95 -21.83 -42.11
N SER A 20 -2.16 -20.76 -42.26
CA SER A 20 -1.35 -20.19 -41.22
C SER A 20 -2.30 -19.59 -40.18
N CYS A 21 -2.57 -20.37 -39.13
CA CYS A 21 -3.11 -19.86 -37.90
C CYS A 21 -1.96 -19.07 -37.24
N GLY A 22 -1.94 -17.77 -37.47
CA GLY A 22 -1.04 -16.88 -36.74
C GLY A 22 -1.50 -16.81 -35.30
N GLU A 23 -0.97 -17.67 -34.44
CA GLU A 23 -0.95 -17.41 -33.00
C GLU A 23 -0.21 -16.08 -32.83
N LYS A 24 -0.94 -15.06 -32.46
CA LYS A 24 -0.34 -13.86 -31.90
C LYS A 24 0.40 -14.35 -30.64
N ALA A 25 1.71 -14.48 -30.73
CA ALA A 25 2.55 -14.61 -29.55
C ALA A 25 2.18 -13.44 -28.64
N GLU A 26 1.55 -13.71 -27.53
CA GLU A 26 1.44 -12.78 -26.42
C GLU A 26 2.87 -12.33 -26.14
N LYS A 27 3.14 -11.04 -26.36
CA LYS A 27 4.42 -10.47 -25.94
C LYS A 27 4.54 -10.75 -24.46
N ALA A 28 5.48 -11.61 -24.07
CA ALA A 28 5.85 -11.77 -22.69
C ALA A 28 6.08 -10.36 -22.14
N GLN A 29 5.29 -9.95 -21.17
CA GLN A 29 5.43 -8.66 -20.53
C GLN A 29 6.82 -8.68 -19.89
N GLU A 30 7.69 -7.76 -20.28
CA GLU A 30 9.00 -7.65 -19.62
C GLU A 30 8.75 -7.51 -18.13
N PRO A 31 9.53 -8.19 -17.27
CA PRO A 31 9.35 -8.09 -15.83
C PRO A 31 9.43 -6.62 -15.42
N ALA A 32 8.45 -6.16 -14.67
CA ALA A 32 8.40 -4.80 -14.18
C ALA A 32 9.71 -4.46 -13.47
N ALA A 33 10.32 -3.35 -13.85
CA ALA A 33 11.59 -2.96 -13.29
C ALA A 33 11.36 -2.10 -12.04
N PHE A 34 11.85 -2.58 -10.90
CA PHE A 34 11.68 -1.93 -9.59
C PHE A 34 12.88 -1.08 -9.22
N VAL A 35 12.65 -0.10 -8.35
CA VAL A 35 13.74 0.58 -7.65
C VAL A 35 14.44 -0.42 -6.73
N THR A 36 15.76 -0.40 -6.72
CA THR A 36 16.59 -1.31 -5.92
C THR A 36 17.49 -0.53 -4.95
N ILE A 37 18.07 -1.24 -3.99
CA ILE A 37 19.04 -0.67 -3.06
C ILE A 37 20.43 -1.13 -3.46
N GLN A 38 21.37 -0.18 -3.61
CA GLN A 38 22.79 -0.46 -3.84
C GLN A 38 23.63 0.34 -2.83
N GLY A 39 24.12 -0.33 -1.81
CA GLY A 39 24.77 0.33 -0.68
C GLY A 39 23.78 1.19 0.11
N GLN A 40 23.95 2.50 0.07
CA GLN A 40 23.08 3.46 0.73
C GLN A 40 22.17 4.23 -0.26
N ASP A 41 22.18 3.84 -1.52
CA ASP A 41 21.48 4.54 -2.59
C ASP A 41 20.27 3.75 -3.07
N LEU A 42 19.19 4.46 -3.38
CA LEU A 42 18.06 3.94 -4.16
C LEU A 42 18.39 4.10 -5.64
N ILE A 43 18.29 3.02 -6.39
CA ILE A 43 18.62 3.00 -7.82
C ILE A 43 17.36 2.70 -8.63
N LYS A 44 17.05 3.61 -9.54
CA LYS A 44 15.93 3.45 -10.48
C LYS A 44 16.24 2.39 -11.53
N PRO A 45 15.23 1.89 -12.26
CA PRO A 45 15.41 0.92 -13.32
C PRO A 45 16.38 1.36 -14.43
N ASP A 46 16.52 2.65 -14.67
CA ASP A 46 17.43 3.23 -15.64
C ASP A 46 18.90 3.32 -15.14
N GLY A 47 19.18 2.83 -13.93
CA GLY A 47 20.49 2.86 -13.30
C GLY A 47 20.84 4.19 -12.62
N THR A 48 19.98 5.19 -12.66
CA THR A 48 20.21 6.48 -11.99
C THR A 48 19.76 6.44 -10.53
N LYS A 49 20.37 7.28 -9.70
CA LYS A 49 19.98 7.40 -8.30
C LYS A 49 18.61 8.06 -8.17
N LEU A 50 17.78 7.51 -7.30
CA LEU A 50 16.56 8.15 -6.85
C LEU A 50 16.84 8.92 -5.56
N PHE A 51 16.63 10.22 -5.62
CA PHE A 51 16.58 11.06 -4.43
C PHE A 51 15.12 11.38 -4.14
N ILE A 52 14.59 10.92 -3.02
CA ILE A 52 13.17 11.10 -2.67
C ILE A 52 12.89 12.56 -2.38
N MET A 53 12.00 13.16 -3.17
CA MET A 53 11.42 14.47 -2.95
C MET A 53 9.91 14.34 -3.01
N GLY A 54 9.23 14.50 -1.89
CA GLY A 54 7.81 14.19 -1.87
C GLY A 54 7.06 14.78 -0.70
N THR A 55 5.81 14.38 -0.57
CA THR A 55 4.92 14.78 0.52
C THR A 55 4.04 13.61 0.95
N ASN A 56 3.43 13.76 2.13
CA ASN A 56 2.42 12.82 2.64
C ASN A 56 1.02 13.26 2.21
N LEU A 57 0.16 12.30 1.93
CA LEU A 57 -1.29 12.50 1.83
C LEU A 57 -1.92 12.31 3.23
N GLY A 58 -1.46 13.09 4.20
CA GLY A 58 -1.91 12.99 5.59
C GLY A 58 -3.38 13.36 5.79
N ASN A 59 -3.92 12.97 6.94
CA ASN A 59 -5.31 13.24 7.36
C ASN A 59 -6.42 12.63 6.48
N TRP A 60 -6.08 11.94 5.42
CA TRP A 60 -7.04 11.41 4.46
C TRP A 60 -7.54 10.01 4.83
N LEU A 61 -6.66 9.01 4.74
CA LEU A 61 -6.97 7.62 5.07
C LEU A 61 -6.56 7.24 6.50
N ASN A 62 -6.06 8.20 7.24
CA ASN A 62 -5.82 8.19 8.68
C ASN A 62 -6.10 9.59 9.25
N PRO A 63 -7.31 9.87 9.73
CA PRO A 63 -7.66 11.17 10.29
C PRO A 63 -6.92 11.46 11.59
N GLU A 64 -6.34 12.64 11.69
CA GLU A 64 -5.60 13.10 12.86
C GLU A 64 -6.17 14.40 13.41
N GLY A 65 -6.44 14.43 14.71
CA GLY A 65 -7.16 15.53 15.33
C GLY A 65 -6.48 16.89 15.19
N TYR A 66 -5.15 16.97 15.25
CA TYR A 66 -4.44 18.24 15.10
C TYR A 66 -4.59 18.82 13.69
N MET A 67 -4.74 17.97 12.66
CA MET A 67 -5.01 18.42 11.29
C MET A 67 -6.44 18.96 11.13
N PHE A 68 -7.39 18.46 11.92
CA PHE A 68 -8.72 19.07 12.08
C PHE A 68 -8.73 20.27 13.03
N LYS A 69 -7.57 20.62 13.60
CA LYS A 69 -7.43 21.69 14.61
C LYS A 69 -8.18 21.40 15.91
N PHE A 70 -8.38 20.14 16.25
CA PHE A 70 -8.91 19.74 17.55
C PHE A 70 -7.81 19.80 18.60
N SER A 71 -8.14 20.23 19.81
CA SER A 71 -7.17 20.40 20.90
C SER A 71 -7.03 19.17 21.81
N LYS A 72 -8.00 18.24 21.75
CA LYS A 72 -8.06 17.08 22.67
C LYS A 72 -8.43 15.76 22.01
N THR A 73 -9.07 15.79 20.86
CA THR A 73 -9.57 14.61 20.14
C THR A 73 -8.62 14.35 18.99
N ASN A 74 -7.78 13.33 19.09
CA ASN A 74 -6.70 13.11 18.13
C ASN A 74 -6.85 11.82 17.32
N SER A 75 -7.32 10.73 17.92
CA SER A 75 -7.41 9.47 17.20
C SER A 75 -8.62 9.40 16.26
N PRO A 76 -8.55 8.63 15.17
CA PRO A 76 -9.66 8.44 14.24
C PRO A 76 -10.96 8.02 14.92
N ARG A 77 -10.88 7.11 15.89
CA ARG A 77 -12.04 6.63 16.66
C ARG A 77 -12.71 7.75 17.44
N PHE A 78 -11.95 8.55 18.17
CA PHE A 78 -12.49 9.66 18.94
C PHE A 78 -13.05 10.79 18.06
N ILE A 79 -12.41 11.04 16.91
CA ILE A 79 -12.93 12.02 15.93
C ILE A 79 -14.29 11.56 15.41
N ASN A 80 -14.43 10.29 15.03
CA ASN A 80 -15.69 9.71 14.59
C ASN A 80 -16.77 9.80 15.69
N GLU A 81 -16.44 9.42 16.91
CA GLU A 81 -17.37 9.51 18.04
C GLU A 81 -17.83 10.94 18.28
N MET A 82 -16.93 11.91 18.25
CA MET A 82 -17.27 13.32 18.40
C MET A 82 -18.21 13.80 17.29
N PHE A 83 -17.99 13.43 16.05
CA PHE A 83 -18.91 13.77 14.96
C PHE A 83 -20.26 13.11 15.13
N CYS A 84 -20.32 11.84 15.56
CA CYS A 84 -21.57 11.17 15.87
C CYS A 84 -22.38 11.89 16.97
N GLN A 85 -21.70 12.43 17.98
CA GLN A 85 -22.34 13.22 19.03
C GLN A 85 -22.83 14.58 18.54
N LEU A 86 -22.14 15.19 17.58
CA LEU A 86 -22.50 16.53 17.05
C LEU A 86 -23.63 16.48 16.02
N VAL A 87 -23.60 15.53 15.09
CA VAL A 87 -24.50 15.52 13.94
C VAL A 87 -25.28 14.22 13.76
N GLY A 88 -25.05 13.23 14.59
CA GLY A 88 -25.63 11.90 14.50
C GLY A 88 -24.86 10.94 13.58
N PRO A 89 -25.04 9.62 13.74
CA PRO A 89 -24.25 8.61 13.04
C PRO A 89 -24.45 8.63 11.52
N ASP A 90 -25.67 8.85 11.04
CA ASP A 90 -25.97 8.84 9.60
C ASP A 90 -25.25 9.98 8.88
N PHE A 91 -25.35 11.22 9.38
CA PHE A 91 -24.62 12.36 8.81
C PHE A 91 -23.10 12.22 8.96
N THR A 92 -22.63 11.57 10.03
CA THR A 92 -21.21 11.28 10.20
C THR A 92 -20.72 10.30 9.12
N ALA A 93 -21.50 9.28 8.79
CA ALA A 93 -21.18 8.36 7.71
C ALA A 93 -21.16 9.07 6.34
N GLU A 94 -22.13 9.94 6.06
CA GLU A 94 -22.17 10.76 4.85
C GLU A 94 -20.95 11.71 4.78
N PHE A 95 -20.60 12.36 5.89
CA PHE A 95 -19.41 13.21 5.98
C PHE A 95 -18.13 12.43 5.63
N TRP A 96 -17.90 11.27 6.26
CA TRP A 96 -16.71 10.48 6.01
C TRP A 96 -16.62 9.96 4.58
N LYS A 97 -17.77 9.58 4.00
CA LYS A 97 -17.80 9.22 2.58
C LYS A 97 -17.37 10.39 1.71
N ALA A 98 -17.99 11.56 1.90
CA ALA A 98 -17.67 12.76 1.13
C ALA A 98 -16.20 13.21 1.38
N PHE A 99 -15.72 13.10 2.60
CA PHE A 99 -14.34 13.42 2.97
C PHE A 99 -13.36 12.51 2.20
N LYS A 100 -13.54 11.19 2.24
CA LYS A 100 -12.67 10.24 1.51
C LYS A 100 -12.73 10.45 -0.01
N ASP A 101 -13.88 10.86 -0.54
CA ASP A 101 -14.05 11.03 -1.99
C ASP A 101 -13.49 12.36 -2.52
N ASN A 102 -13.33 13.39 -1.66
CA ASN A 102 -13.00 14.74 -2.12
C ASN A 102 -11.78 15.39 -1.44
N TYR A 103 -11.23 14.82 -0.36
CA TYR A 103 -10.13 15.44 0.37
C TYR A 103 -8.80 15.31 -0.38
N ILE A 104 -8.55 14.17 -1.01
CA ILE A 104 -7.47 13.96 -1.95
C ILE A 104 -8.06 13.43 -3.26
N THR A 105 -7.68 14.04 -4.37
CA THR A 105 -8.16 13.75 -5.70
C THR A 105 -7.01 13.51 -6.68
N ARG A 106 -7.32 13.12 -7.91
CA ARG A 106 -6.34 12.99 -9.00
C ARG A 106 -5.64 14.33 -9.28
N GLU A 107 -6.38 15.42 -9.21
CA GLU A 107 -5.90 16.78 -9.45
C GLU A 107 -4.86 17.19 -8.41
N ASP A 108 -5.03 16.77 -7.14
CA ASP A 108 -4.05 17.02 -6.08
C ASP A 108 -2.75 16.28 -6.34
N VAL A 109 -2.81 15.01 -6.78
CA VAL A 109 -1.62 14.23 -7.16
C VAL A 109 -0.90 14.88 -8.35
N GLN A 110 -1.63 15.35 -9.34
CA GLN A 110 -1.06 16.09 -10.46
C GLN A 110 -0.46 17.43 -10.02
N PHE A 111 -1.10 18.14 -9.09
CA PHE A 111 -0.54 19.35 -8.49
C PHE A 111 0.78 19.07 -7.77
N ILE A 112 0.86 18.00 -6.98
CA ILE A 112 2.09 17.56 -6.29
C ILE A 112 3.21 17.32 -7.31
N LYS A 113 2.93 16.60 -8.41
CA LYS A 113 3.90 16.41 -9.50
C LYS A 113 4.43 17.74 -10.04
N ASN A 114 3.55 18.70 -10.25
CA ASN A 114 3.90 20.01 -10.81
C ASN A 114 4.78 20.87 -9.87
N THR A 115 4.88 20.52 -8.58
CA THR A 115 5.83 21.13 -7.64
C THR A 115 7.26 20.62 -7.80
N GLY A 116 7.48 19.59 -8.62
CA GLY A 116 8.77 18.92 -8.79
C GLY A 116 8.96 17.69 -7.90
N ALA A 117 7.93 17.28 -7.18
CA ALA A 117 7.95 16.03 -6.41
C ALA A 117 8.08 14.80 -7.33
N ASN A 118 8.68 13.75 -6.80
CA ASN A 118 8.81 12.45 -7.46
C ASN A 118 8.22 11.29 -6.64
N THR A 119 7.78 11.54 -5.42
CA THR A 119 7.28 10.50 -4.51
C THR A 119 6.13 11.04 -3.66
N ILE A 120 5.14 10.18 -3.44
CA ILE A 120 4.05 10.39 -2.47
C ILE A 120 4.16 9.31 -1.41
N ARG A 121 3.97 9.67 -0.14
CA ARG A 121 3.73 8.72 0.96
C ARG A 121 2.24 8.74 1.29
N LEU A 122 1.63 7.56 1.38
CA LEU A 122 0.21 7.37 1.67
C LEU A 122 0.04 6.76 3.05
N PRO A 123 -0.21 7.57 4.08
CA PRO A 123 -0.61 7.09 5.39
C PRO A 123 -2.02 6.47 5.34
N PHE A 124 -2.17 5.27 5.89
CA PHE A 124 -3.47 4.61 5.98
C PHE A 124 -3.67 3.91 7.33
N HIS A 125 -4.91 3.83 7.74
CA HIS A 125 -5.32 3.07 8.92
C HIS A 125 -5.58 1.61 8.56
N TYR A 126 -5.14 0.65 9.39
CA TYR A 126 -5.29 -0.78 9.14
C TYR A 126 -6.75 -1.22 8.94
N LYS A 127 -7.70 -0.57 9.59
CA LYS A 127 -9.13 -0.89 9.51
C LYS A 127 -9.73 -0.76 8.12
N LEU A 128 -9.09 -0.02 7.23
CA LEU A 128 -9.47 0.03 5.80
C LEU A 128 -9.36 -1.32 5.09
N PHE A 129 -8.65 -2.28 5.68
CA PHE A 129 -8.43 -3.61 5.12
C PHE A 129 -9.08 -4.73 5.95
N THR A 130 -9.96 -4.37 6.89
CA THR A 130 -10.69 -5.27 7.79
C THR A 130 -12.20 -5.02 7.73
N ASP A 131 -12.95 -5.82 8.50
CA ASP A 131 -14.39 -5.64 8.69
C ASP A 131 -14.71 -4.78 9.93
N GLU A 132 -13.72 -4.12 10.52
CA GLU A 132 -13.93 -3.22 11.65
C GLU A 132 -14.53 -1.88 11.21
N ASP A 133 -15.32 -1.28 12.12
CA ASP A 133 -15.85 0.05 11.89
C ASP A 133 -14.74 1.09 11.79
N PHE A 134 -14.80 1.90 10.74
CA PHE A 134 -13.85 2.97 10.51
C PHE A 134 -14.44 4.09 9.68
N MET A 135 -14.24 5.35 10.10
CA MET A 135 -14.74 6.52 9.39
C MET A 135 -16.25 6.41 9.03
N GLY A 136 -17.07 6.00 9.99
CA GLY A 136 -18.51 5.88 9.83
C GLY A 136 -19.01 4.71 8.99
N LEU A 137 -18.13 3.79 8.57
CA LEU A 137 -18.50 2.60 7.83
C LEU A 137 -18.36 1.35 8.71
N THR A 138 -19.35 0.46 8.60
CA THR A 138 -19.32 -0.89 9.18
C THR A 138 -18.88 -1.88 8.10
N ALA A 139 -18.10 -2.88 8.47
CA ALA A 139 -17.55 -3.87 7.53
C ALA A 139 -16.81 -3.18 6.36
N ASN A 140 -15.91 -2.27 6.71
CA ASN A 140 -15.20 -1.44 5.76
C ASN A 140 -14.07 -2.22 5.10
N GLN A 141 -14.00 -2.37 3.83
CA GLN A 141 -12.88 -2.91 3.05
C GLN A 141 -12.53 -1.95 1.91
N ASP A 142 -12.62 -0.65 2.18
CA ASP A 142 -12.43 0.42 1.21
C ASP A 142 -10.95 0.60 0.80
N GLY A 143 -10.02 0.07 1.61
CA GLY A 143 -8.58 0.33 1.45
C GLY A 143 -8.04 -0.01 0.07
N PHE A 144 -8.36 -1.19 -0.47
CA PHE A 144 -7.84 -1.57 -1.79
C PHE A 144 -8.36 -0.66 -2.90
N ALA A 145 -9.64 -0.28 -2.89
CA ALA A 145 -10.19 0.63 -3.89
C ALA A 145 -9.50 2.01 -3.83
N ARG A 146 -9.20 2.50 -2.63
CA ARG A 146 -8.48 3.77 -2.43
C ARG A 146 -7.02 3.69 -2.88
N VAL A 147 -6.31 2.64 -2.47
CA VAL A 147 -4.91 2.45 -2.88
C VAL A 147 -4.80 2.25 -4.39
N ASP A 148 -5.70 1.46 -5.01
CA ASP A 148 -5.73 1.29 -6.47
C ASP A 148 -5.88 2.63 -7.20
N SER A 149 -6.75 3.52 -6.70
CA SER A 149 -6.91 4.86 -7.27
C SER A 149 -5.62 5.68 -7.17
N VAL A 150 -4.96 5.66 -6.02
CA VAL A 150 -3.70 6.40 -5.82
C VAL A 150 -2.57 5.83 -6.68
N VAL A 151 -2.48 4.50 -6.81
CA VAL A 151 -1.53 3.84 -7.71
C VAL A 151 -1.73 4.31 -9.15
N GLU A 152 -2.99 4.37 -9.62
CA GLU A 152 -3.30 4.85 -10.96
C GLU A 152 -2.91 6.32 -11.14
N TRP A 153 -3.27 7.20 -10.19
CA TRP A 153 -2.92 8.62 -10.24
C TRP A 153 -1.40 8.85 -10.20
N CYS A 154 -0.68 8.08 -9.39
CA CYS A 154 0.78 8.14 -9.34
C CYS A 154 1.42 7.65 -10.64
N ARG A 155 0.87 6.59 -11.26
CA ARG A 155 1.33 6.10 -12.56
C ARG A 155 1.16 7.15 -13.65
N GLU A 156 0.00 7.79 -13.73
CA GLU A 156 -0.28 8.85 -14.69
C GLU A 156 0.60 10.09 -14.49
N ALA A 157 0.91 10.40 -13.23
CA ALA A 157 1.75 11.54 -12.86
C ALA A 157 3.25 11.23 -12.88
N ASP A 158 3.68 10.00 -13.17
CA ASP A 158 5.08 9.56 -13.05
C ASP A 158 5.66 9.88 -11.66
N LEU A 159 4.99 9.40 -10.63
CA LEU A 159 5.38 9.49 -9.22
C LEU A 159 5.55 8.10 -8.62
N TYR A 160 6.48 7.94 -7.70
CA TYR A 160 6.54 6.78 -6.84
C TYR A 160 5.58 6.90 -5.65
N LEU A 161 5.13 5.75 -5.12
CA LEU A 161 4.23 5.66 -3.98
C LEU A 161 4.88 4.85 -2.85
N ILE A 162 4.85 5.37 -1.63
CA ILE A 162 5.17 4.63 -0.41
C ILE A 162 3.86 4.36 0.33
N LEU A 163 3.57 3.10 0.62
CA LEU A 163 2.43 2.71 1.44
C LEU A 163 2.88 2.65 2.90
N ASP A 164 2.25 3.45 3.76
CA ASP A 164 2.55 3.57 5.16
C ASP A 164 1.36 3.12 6.01
N MET A 165 1.51 2.01 6.75
CA MET A 165 0.54 1.65 7.78
C MET A 165 0.70 2.61 8.96
N HIS A 166 0.02 3.72 8.88
CA HIS A 166 0.14 4.80 9.86
C HIS A 166 -0.47 4.46 11.21
N ASP A 167 -1.48 3.62 11.18
CA ASP A 167 -2.17 3.07 12.34
C ASP A 167 -2.21 1.54 12.22
N ALA A 168 -1.49 0.85 13.09
CA ALA A 168 -1.38 -0.60 13.12
C ALA A 168 -2.36 -1.24 14.12
N PRO A 169 -2.75 -2.51 13.94
CA PRO A 169 -3.62 -3.20 14.90
C PRO A 169 -3.09 -3.14 16.34
N GLY A 170 -3.92 -2.65 17.24
CA GLY A 170 -3.56 -2.47 18.66
C GLY A 170 -2.79 -1.19 18.97
N GLY A 171 -2.41 -0.42 17.93
CA GLY A 171 -1.57 0.77 18.04
C GLY A 171 -0.10 0.45 18.25
N GLN A 172 0.76 1.15 17.52
CA GLN A 172 2.22 1.00 17.59
C GLN A 172 2.89 2.13 18.33
N THR A 173 2.29 3.31 18.37
CA THR A 173 2.82 4.49 19.07
C THR A 173 2.43 4.46 20.54
N GLY A 174 1.18 4.11 20.83
CA GLY A 174 0.59 4.14 22.16
C GLY A 174 0.11 5.54 22.57
N ASP A 175 0.18 6.50 21.66
CA ASP A 175 -0.42 7.83 21.81
C ASP A 175 -1.89 7.81 21.35
N ASN A 176 -2.61 8.87 21.62
CA ASN A 176 -4.02 9.00 21.23
C ASN A 176 -4.20 9.30 19.72
N ILE A 177 -3.11 9.34 18.94
CA ILE A 177 -3.16 9.52 17.49
C ILE A 177 -3.35 8.19 16.73
N ASP A 178 -3.07 7.05 17.34
CA ASP A 178 -3.02 5.75 16.69
C ASP A 178 -4.15 4.79 17.11
N ASP A 179 -5.31 5.25 17.49
CA ASP A 179 -6.43 4.43 17.98
C ASP A 179 -6.08 3.44 19.11
N SER A 180 -4.86 3.46 19.63
CA SER A 180 -4.52 2.74 20.86
C SER A 180 -5.33 3.26 22.05
N TYR A 181 -5.43 2.47 23.08
CA TYR A 181 -6.05 2.90 24.33
C TYR A 181 -5.00 3.45 25.32
N GLY A 182 -4.05 4.27 24.79
CA GLY A 182 -2.98 4.87 25.58
C GLY A 182 -1.81 3.93 25.86
N TYR A 183 -1.67 2.85 25.08
CA TYR A 183 -0.56 1.91 25.16
C TYR A 183 -0.34 1.19 23.82
N PRO A 184 0.92 0.94 23.39
CA PRO A 184 1.20 0.34 22.10
C PRO A 184 0.99 -1.19 22.13
N TRP A 185 -0.25 -1.62 22.09
CA TRP A 185 -0.64 -3.03 22.23
C TRP A 185 -0.15 -3.94 21.11
N LEU A 186 0.27 -3.40 19.97
CA LEU A 186 0.92 -4.18 18.92
C LEU A 186 2.10 -5.01 19.46
N PHE A 187 2.85 -4.46 20.41
CA PHE A 187 4.02 -5.12 20.97
C PHE A 187 3.70 -6.20 22.02
N GLU A 188 2.45 -6.29 22.49
CA GLU A 188 2.01 -7.22 23.53
C GLU A 188 0.98 -8.24 23.03
N SER A 189 0.18 -7.89 22.03
CA SER A 189 -0.95 -8.68 21.57
C SER A 189 -0.59 -9.54 20.36
N GLU A 190 -0.51 -10.86 20.55
CA GLU A 190 -0.31 -11.80 19.44
C GLU A 190 -1.41 -11.69 18.38
N THR A 191 -2.66 -11.43 18.78
CA THR A 191 -3.78 -11.22 17.86
C THR A 191 -3.56 -9.99 16.98
N SER A 192 -3.10 -8.89 17.56
CA SER A 192 -2.77 -7.66 16.81
C SER A 192 -1.60 -7.89 15.85
N GLN A 193 -0.56 -8.60 16.30
CA GLN A 193 0.59 -8.96 15.47
C GLN A 193 0.21 -9.87 14.30
N GLN A 194 -0.67 -10.84 14.53
CA GLN A 194 -1.17 -11.71 13.46
C GLN A 194 -1.98 -10.90 12.43
N LEU A 195 -2.89 -10.05 12.88
CA LEU A 195 -3.68 -9.19 12.00
C LEU A 195 -2.80 -8.23 11.19
N TYR A 196 -1.79 -7.64 11.82
CA TYR A 196 -0.77 -6.82 11.16
C TYR A 196 -0.06 -7.58 10.03
N CYS A 197 0.41 -8.80 10.30
CA CYS A 197 1.05 -9.64 9.30
C CYS A 197 0.09 -10.02 8.16
N ASP A 198 -1.16 -10.36 8.46
CA ASP A 198 -2.15 -10.76 7.48
C ASP A 198 -2.54 -9.61 6.54
N ILE A 199 -2.64 -8.39 7.07
CA ILE A 199 -2.91 -7.19 6.26
C ILE A 199 -1.72 -6.93 5.32
N TRP A 200 -0.49 -6.92 5.82
CA TRP A 200 0.69 -6.72 4.99
C TRP A 200 0.84 -7.79 3.91
N ARG A 201 0.58 -9.06 4.24
CA ARG A 201 0.58 -10.14 3.23
C ARG A 201 -0.46 -9.89 2.13
N LYS A 202 -1.68 -9.46 2.48
CA LYS A 202 -2.74 -9.14 1.50
C LYS A 202 -2.34 -7.96 0.61
N ILE A 203 -1.78 -6.90 1.19
CA ILE A 203 -1.30 -5.72 0.45
C ILE A 203 -0.16 -6.12 -0.49
N ALA A 204 0.84 -6.82 0.02
CA ALA A 204 1.99 -7.26 -0.75
C ALA A 204 1.59 -8.21 -1.89
N GLU A 205 0.71 -9.20 -1.64
CA GLU A 205 0.21 -10.12 -2.68
C GLU A 205 -0.50 -9.36 -3.82
N ARG A 206 -1.30 -8.33 -3.49
CA ARG A 206 -1.99 -7.53 -4.49
C ARG A 206 -1.04 -6.72 -5.35
N TYR A 207 -0.02 -6.11 -4.74
CA TYR A 207 0.82 -5.12 -5.39
C TYR A 207 2.22 -5.61 -5.76
N LYS A 208 2.57 -6.86 -5.55
CA LYS A 208 3.92 -7.43 -5.80
C LYS A 208 4.51 -7.16 -7.18
N ASN A 209 3.68 -6.86 -8.17
CA ASN A 209 4.09 -6.57 -9.55
C ASN A 209 3.87 -5.09 -9.94
N GLU A 210 3.66 -4.21 -8.98
CA GLU A 210 3.33 -2.81 -9.22
C GLU A 210 4.53 -1.87 -8.97
N PRO A 211 5.31 -1.53 -10.00
CA PRO A 211 6.55 -0.78 -9.84
C PRO A 211 6.37 0.70 -9.46
N VAL A 212 5.15 1.22 -9.53
CA VAL A 212 4.82 2.56 -9.03
C VAL A 212 4.98 2.62 -7.51
N ILE A 213 4.71 1.52 -6.83
CA ILE A 213 4.98 1.43 -5.40
C ILE A 213 6.50 1.27 -5.20
N LEU A 214 7.10 2.25 -4.53
CA LEU A 214 8.51 2.23 -4.15
C LEU A 214 8.75 1.21 -3.04
N GLY A 215 7.86 1.18 -2.07
CA GLY A 215 8.01 0.29 -0.93
C GLY A 215 6.90 0.40 0.11
N TYR A 216 7.06 -0.40 1.15
CA TYR A 216 6.15 -0.54 2.27
C TYR A 216 6.80 -0.04 3.55
N GLU A 217 6.24 0.97 4.18
CA GLU A 217 6.61 1.42 5.51
C GLU A 217 5.72 0.68 6.52
N LEU A 218 6.35 -0.17 7.32
CA LEU A 218 5.63 -1.20 8.06
C LEU A 218 4.71 -0.65 9.14
N PHE A 219 5.10 0.42 9.80
CA PHE A 219 4.24 1.27 10.63
C PHE A 219 4.96 2.59 10.98
N ASN A 220 4.14 3.62 11.23
CA ASN A 220 4.59 4.96 11.57
C ASN A 220 4.98 5.08 13.05
N GLU A 221 6.04 5.82 13.36
CA GLU A 221 6.39 6.34 14.69
C GLU A 221 6.20 5.38 15.87
N PRO A 222 6.89 4.22 15.90
CA PRO A 222 6.68 3.27 16.98
C PRO A 222 7.13 3.79 18.34
N ILE A 223 6.38 3.44 19.36
CA ILE A 223 6.69 3.58 20.80
C ILE A 223 6.98 5.03 21.20
N ALA A 224 5.98 5.68 21.78
CA ALA A 224 6.16 7.01 22.34
C ALA A 224 7.19 7.00 23.49
N PRO A 225 8.01 8.08 23.62
CA PRO A 225 9.18 8.08 24.51
C PRO A 225 8.87 8.24 26.02
N TYR A 226 7.62 8.24 26.43
CA TYR A 226 7.21 8.51 27.81
C TYR A 226 6.67 7.30 28.58
N PHE A 227 6.70 6.08 28.00
CA PHE A 227 6.26 4.88 28.71
C PHE A 227 7.27 4.44 29.77
N PRO A 228 6.82 4.05 30.98
CA PRO A 228 7.73 3.59 32.04
C PRO A 228 8.53 2.33 31.66
N ASN A 229 7.99 1.50 30.76
CA ASN A 229 8.62 0.27 30.26
C ASN A 229 9.14 0.44 28.81
N MET A 230 9.48 1.66 28.41
CA MET A 230 9.94 1.99 27.05
C MET A 230 11.10 1.10 26.56
N GLU A 231 12.07 0.80 27.43
CA GLU A 231 13.21 -0.04 27.04
C GLU A 231 12.78 -1.48 26.71
N GLU A 232 11.81 -2.03 27.47
CA GLU A 232 11.23 -3.34 27.17
C GLU A 232 10.49 -3.33 25.83
N LEU A 233 9.68 -2.31 25.59
CA LEU A 233 8.96 -2.13 24.33
C LEU A 233 9.93 -1.99 23.15
N ASN A 234 10.96 -1.16 23.29
CA ASN A 234 11.98 -0.98 22.27
C ASN A 234 12.69 -2.29 21.94
N GLY A 235 12.93 -3.14 22.92
CA GLY A 235 13.51 -4.46 22.73
C GLY A 235 12.64 -5.42 21.88
N LYS A 236 11.34 -5.16 21.77
CA LYS A 236 10.40 -5.96 20.95
C LYS A 236 10.29 -5.47 19.50
N LEU A 237 10.77 -4.26 19.19
CA LEU A 237 10.57 -3.61 17.90
C LEU A 237 11.11 -4.46 16.74
N GLU A 238 12.32 -4.93 16.85
CA GLU A 238 12.95 -5.73 15.81
C GLU A 238 12.19 -7.03 15.51
N ASP A 239 11.66 -7.69 16.54
CA ASP A 239 10.90 -8.94 16.36
C ASP A 239 9.57 -8.70 15.65
N ILE A 240 8.89 -7.58 15.92
CA ILE A 240 7.67 -7.21 15.21
C ILE A 240 7.97 -6.88 13.73
N TYR A 241 9.05 -6.15 13.47
CA TYR A 241 9.51 -5.92 12.10
C TYR A 241 9.84 -7.21 11.36
N LYS A 242 10.56 -8.15 12.00
CA LYS A 242 10.85 -9.46 11.39
C LYS A 242 9.58 -10.22 11.01
N LYS A 243 8.53 -10.18 11.84
CA LYS A 243 7.23 -10.81 11.53
C LYS A 243 6.59 -10.17 10.30
N GLY A 244 6.53 -8.83 10.23
CA GLY A 244 5.99 -8.10 9.07
C GLY A 244 6.79 -8.36 7.80
N VAL A 245 8.12 -8.28 7.89
CA VAL A 245 9.02 -8.60 6.76
C VAL A 245 8.81 -10.02 6.26
N ALA A 246 8.73 -11.00 7.17
CA ALA A 246 8.50 -12.40 6.78
C ALA A 246 7.16 -12.56 6.06
N ALA A 247 6.08 -11.96 6.57
CA ALA A 247 4.76 -12.02 5.96
C ALA A 247 4.74 -11.42 4.54
N ILE A 248 5.42 -10.30 4.33
CA ILE A 248 5.57 -9.68 3.01
C ILE A 248 6.39 -10.57 2.09
N ARG A 249 7.54 -11.06 2.54
CA ARG A 249 8.50 -11.82 1.72
C ARG A 249 8.01 -13.22 1.33
N GLU A 250 6.94 -13.74 1.96
CA GLU A 250 6.23 -14.93 1.47
C GLU A 250 5.65 -14.74 0.07
N VAL A 251 5.29 -13.51 -0.30
CA VAL A 251 4.54 -13.21 -1.53
C VAL A 251 5.21 -12.16 -2.42
N ASP A 252 6.04 -11.29 -1.88
CA ASP A 252 6.66 -10.16 -2.58
C ASP A 252 8.15 -10.04 -2.23
N THR A 253 8.99 -10.22 -3.23
CA THR A 253 10.45 -10.07 -3.14
C THR A 253 10.97 -8.80 -3.83
N ASN A 254 10.09 -8.00 -4.42
CA ASN A 254 10.46 -6.87 -5.27
C ASN A 254 10.55 -5.55 -4.51
N HIS A 255 9.54 -5.25 -3.68
CA HIS A 255 9.43 -3.94 -3.06
C HIS A 255 10.41 -3.73 -1.91
N ILE A 256 10.85 -2.49 -1.76
CA ILE A 256 11.66 -2.05 -0.62
C ILE A 256 10.77 -2.05 0.64
N ILE A 257 11.36 -2.42 1.78
CA ILE A 257 10.70 -2.31 3.08
C ILE A 257 11.38 -1.21 3.86
N LEU A 258 10.59 -0.26 4.37
CA LEU A 258 11.05 0.85 5.17
C LEU A 258 10.72 0.57 6.64
N LEU A 259 11.71 0.73 7.49
CA LEU A 259 11.61 0.49 8.92
C LEU A 259 11.94 1.77 9.67
N GLY A 260 11.03 2.21 10.52
CA GLY A 260 11.23 3.34 11.41
C GLY A 260 11.98 2.97 12.70
N GLY A 261 12.60 3.95 13.33
CA GLY A 261 13.21 3.78 14.65
C GLY A 261 12.19 3.87 15.79
N ALA A 262 12.57 3.40 16.99
CA ALA A 262 11.78 3.60 18.20
C ALA A 262 11.66 5.09 18.56
N GLN A 263 10.79 5.40 19.52
CA GLN A 263 10.60 6.75 20.07
C GLN A 263 10.25 7.76 18.99
N TRP A 264 9.15 7.51 18.27
CA TRP A 264 8.71 8.36 17.13
C TRP A 264 9.79 8.51 16.06
N ASN A 265 10.47 7.43 15.70
CA ASN A 265 11.57 7.38 14.73
C ASN A 265 12.85 8.14 15.16
N LEU A 266 12.96 8.55 16.43
CA LEU A 266 14.13 9.29 16.93
C LEU A 266 15.32 8.39 17.28
N SER A 267 15.11 7.07 17.45
CA SER A 267 16.17 6.14 17.85
C SER A 267 16.23 4.92 16.95
N LEU A 268 17.36 4.73 16.28
CA LEU A 268 17.64 3.58 15.40
C LEU A 268 18.44 2.46 16.09
N ILE A 269 18.80 2.60 17.37
CA ILE A 269 19.66 1.62 18.07
C ILE A 269 18.94 0.30 18.39
N HIS A 270 17.63 0.22 18.17
CA HIS A 270 16.79 -0.94 18.45
C HIS A 270 16.36 -1.70 17.18
N ILE A 271 16.96 -1.41 16.05
CA ILE A 271 16.72 -2.10 14.76
C ILE A 271 18.02 -2.41 14.04
#